data_9bd0c2312f3226d483ebda40481cfd4f
#
_entry.id   9bd0c2312f3226d483ebda40481cfd4f
#
_cell.length_a   1.000
_cell.length_b   1.000
_cell.length_c   1.000
_cell.angle_alpha   90.00
_cell.angle_beta   90.00
_cell.angle_gamma   90.00
#
_symmetry.space_group_name_H-M   'P 1'
#
loop_
_entity.id
_entity.type
_entity.pdbx_description
1 polymer ?
#
loop_
_entity_poly.entity_id
_entity_poly.type
_entity_poly.pdbx_seq_one_letter_code
_entity_poly.pdbx_strand_id
1 'polypeptide(L)'
;FFNNFNLPVIGYLEQAELSQDSDRKRYGLAPKERMAPRDDMAQRQNNYIRQDSDFVTFRATVSTDPGQIAVAPGYLEKEWVEDGRPHWLYVMDHPILNFFSVLSARYAVKRDEWNGVKLEIYHHPTHTWNLDRMMAGMKDALAYCSASFGPYQHRQARILEFPRYQGFAQSFPNTIPYSEGVGFIARVRDDHPNDVDYPYYVTAHEVAHQWWAHQVVGANVRGATMTSESMAQYAALMVMKRKYGPERMRRYLKYELDRYLIGRVTERKKELPLA
;
A
#
# COMPACT_ATOMS: atom_id res chain seq x y z
N PHE A 1 1.71 12.68 -4.70
CA PHE A 1 3.12 12.64 -5.09
C PHE A 1 3.74 11.32 -4.59
N PHE A 2 4.10 10.42 -5.50
CA PHE A 2 4.83 9.20 -5.21
C PHE A 2 6.26 9.32 -5.72
N ASN A 3 7.24 8.95 -4.90
CA ASN A 3 8.64 9.20 -5.23
C ASN A 3 9.11 8.49 -6.51
N ASN A 4 8.63 7.29 -6.78
CA ASN A 4 9.00 6.53 -7.98
C ASN A 4 8.46 7.13 -9.31
N PHE A 5 7.52 8.09 -9.25
CA PHE A 5 7.00 8.78 -10.45
C PHE A 5 7.44 10.23 -10.56
N ASN A 6 7.87 10.85 -9.46
CA ASN A 6 8.05 12.29 -9.38
C ASN A 6 9.47 12.73 -8.99
N LEU A 7 10.31 11.81 -8.53
CA LEU A 7 11.72 12.09 -8.25
C LEU A 7 12.62 11.40 -9.28
N PRO A 8 13.82 11.94 -9.52
CA PRO A 8 14.82 11.29 -10.36
C PRO A 8 15.12 9.87 -9.87
N VAL A 9 15.30 8.96 -10.83
CA VAL A 9 15.71 7.57 -10.60
C VAL A 9 17.17 7.44 -11.02
N ILE A 10 17.98 6.73 -10.23
CA ILE A 10 19.38 6.48 -10.58
C ILE A 10 19.43 5.28 -11.53
N GLY A 11 20.08 5.49 -12.68
CA GLY A 11 20.24 4.44 -13.68
C GLY A 11 19.07 4.30 -14.65
N TYR A 12 18.90 3.10 -15.17
CA TYR A 12 17.89 2.79 -16.19
C TYR A 12 16.56 2.39 -15.55
N LEU A 13 15.48 3.04 -15.98
CA LEU A 13 14.13 2.74 -15.46
C LEU A 13 13.45 1.66 -16.31
N GLU A 14 13.70 0.42 -15.98
CA GLU A 14 13.17 -0.75 -16.69
C GLU A 14 11.62 -0.79 -16.73
N GLN A 15 10.97 -0.27 -15.72
CA GLN A 15 9.50 -0.19 -15.61
C GLN A 15 8.88 0.76 -16.64
N ALA A 16 9.65 1.70 -17.18
CA ALA A 16 9.19 2.62 -18.22
C ALA A 16 9.31 2.07 -19.65
N GLU A 17 9.88 0.88 -19.82
CA GLU A 17 9.93 0.23 -21.13
C GLU A 17 8.54 -0.22 -21.62
N LEU A 18 8.43 -0.31 -22.95
CA LEU A 18 7.30 -0.97 -23.59
C LEU A 18 7.19 -2.42 -23.08
N SER A 19 6.11 -2.77 -22.43
CA SER A 19 5.87 -4.09 -21.84
C SER A 19 4.88 -4.95 -22.63
N GLN A 20 4.05 -4.31 -23.47
CA GLN A 20 3.03 -5.03 -24.27
C GLN A 20 3.68 -5.72 -25.47
N ASP A 21 3.44 -7.02 -25.64
CA ASP A 21 4.03 -7.82 -26.71
C ASP A 21 3.66 -7.27 -28.12
N SER A 22 2.45 -6.73 -28.30
CA SER A 22 2.01 -6.10 -29.56
C SER A 22 2.82 -4.86 -29.92
N ASP A 23 3.09 -4.01 -28.91
CA ASP A 23 3.85 -2.78 -29.13
C ASP A 23 5.32 -3.10 -29.37
N ARG A 24 5.90 -4.02 -28.60
CA ARG A 24 7.26 -4.49 -28.79
C ARG A 24 7.46 -5.07 -30.19
N LYS A 25 6.53 -5.93 -30.63
CA LYS A 25 6.54 -6.49 -32.01
C LYS A 25 6.47 -5.40 -33.07
N ARG A 26 5.62 -4.37 -32.87
CA ARG A 26 5.51 -3.22 -33.81
C ARG A 26 6.82 -2.49 -34.00
N TYR A 27 7.64 -2.40 -32.96
CA TYR A 27 8.96 -1.75 -32.99
C TYR A 27 10.14 -2.71 -33.21
N GLY A 28 9.87 -3.99 -33.58
CA GLY A 28 10.91 -4.99 -33.82
C GLY A 28 11.67 -5.43 -32.57
N LEU A 29 11.10 -5.21 -31.38
CA LEU A 29 11.70 -5.59 -30.10
C LEU A 29 11.30 -7.02 -29.72
N ALA A 30 12.22 -7.75 -29.08
CA ALA A 30 11.92 -9.06 -28.50
C ALA A 30 10.86 -8.95 -27.39
N PRO A 31 10.04 -9.99 -27.16
CA PRO A 31 9.15 -10.03 -26.00
C PRO A 31 9.91 -9.72 -24.71
N LYS A 32 9.27 -8.98 -23.81
CA LYS A 32 9.84 -8.66 -22.49
C LYS A 32 9.32 -9.61 -21.43
N GLU A 33 10.22 -10.30 -20.77
CA GLU A 33 9.87 -11.03 -19.56
C GLU A 33 9.48 -10.06 -18.45
N ARG A 34 8.45 -10.40 -17.72
CA ARG A 34 7.94 -9.54 -16.62
C ARG A 34 8.94 -9.43 -15.47
N MET A 35 9.63 -10.50 -15.18
CA MET A 35 10.65 -10.60 -14.15
C MET A 35 11.71 -11.61 -14.57
N ALA A 36 12.93 -11.45 -14.07
CA ALA A 36 14.03 -12.38 -14.29
C ALA A 36 13.71 -13.80 -13.75
N PRO A 37 14.38 -14.83 -14.28
CA PRO A 37 14.29 -16.19 -13.75
C PRO A 37 14.67 -16.23 -12.25
N ARG A 38 14.12 -17.21 -11.51
CA ARG A 38 14.38 -17.36 -10.07
C ARG A 38 15.85 -17.62 -9.71
N ASP A 39 16.60 -18.20 -10.61
CA ASP A 39 18.03 -18.54 -10.49
C ASP A 39 18.98 -17.44 -10.98
N ASP A 40 18.47 -16.32 -11.44
CA ASP A 40 19.28 -15.15 -11.73
C ASP A 40 19.86 -14.53 -10.45
N MET A 41 21.11 -14.87 -10.17
CA MET A 41 21.81 -14.46 -8.94
C MET A 41 22.06 -12.96 -8.87
N ALA A 42 22.18 -12.26 -9.99
CA ALA A 42 22.36 -10.81 -10.03
C ALA A 42 21.05 -10.09 -9.64
N GLN A 43 19.93 -10.52 -10.19
CA GLN A 43 18.62 -9.95 -9.87
C GLN A 43 18.13 -10.33 -8.47
N ARG A 44 18.60 -11.41 -7.90
CA ARG A 44 18.31 -11.77 -6.50
C ARG A 44 18.94 -10.84 -5.46
N GLN A 45 19.93 -10.03 -5.85
CA GLN A 45 20.50 -9.00 -4.98
C GLN A 45 19.67 -7.71 -4.95
N ASN A 46 18.76 -7.53 -5.91
CA ASN A 46 17.90 -6.36 -6.02
C ASN A 46 16.51 -6.67 -5.46
N ASN A 47 15.86 -5.69 -4.84
CA ASN A 47 14.44 -5.81 -4.52
C ASN A 47 13.58 -5.46 -5.75
N TYR A 48 12.40 -6.06 -5.85
CA TYR A 48 11.53 -5.87 -7.03
C TYR A 48 10.77 -4.54 -7.03
N ILE A 49 10.70 -3.86 -5.88
CA ILE A 49 9.97 -2.58 -5.71
C ILE A 49 10.82 -1.41 -6.20
N ARG A 50 12.10 -1.40 -5.81
CA ARG A 50 13.06 -0.35 -6.17
C ARG A 50 14.38 -0.99 -6.58
N GLN A 51 14.63 -1.01 -7.89
CA GLN A 51 15.84 -1.60 -8.45
C GLN A 51 17.07 -0.68 -8.36
N ASP A 52 16.84 0.63 -8.18
CA ASP A 52 17.89 1.67 -8.12
C ASP A 52 18.39 1.93 -6.70
N SER A 53 17.78 1.34 -5.69
CA SER A 53 18.14 1.56 -4.28
C SER A 53 17.58 0.48 -3.39
N ASP A 54 18.06 0.44 -2.15
CA ASP A 54 17.58 -0.42 -1.09
C ASP A 54 16.97 0.43 0.05
N PHE A 55 17.18 0.08 1.29
CA PHE A 55 16.75 0.88 2.44
C PHE A 55 17.56 2.16 2.57
N VAL A 56 16.89 3.27 2.79
CA VAL A 56 17.47 4.61 2.88
C VAL A 56 17.13 5.29 4.19
N THR A 57 18.04 6.15 4.68
CA THR A 57 17.71 7.08 5.75
C THR A 57 16.77 8.16 5.22
N PHE A 58 15.67 8.41 5.94
CA PHE A 58 14.65 9.34 5.48
C PHE A 58 14.52 10.54 6.42
N ARG A 59 14.67 11.73 5.83
CA ARG A 59 14.36 13.02 6.43
C ARG A 59 13.81 13.94 5.36
N ALA A 60 12.64 14.53 5.60
CA ALA A 60 12.00 15.41 4.62
C ALA A 60 11.38 16.64 5.29
N THR A 61 11.68 17.82 4.75
CA THR A 61 10.90 19.04 5.01
C THR A 61 9.90 19.21 3.87
N VAL A 62 8.64 19.30 4.21
CA VAL A 62 7.54 19.50 3.26
C VAL A 62 6.86 20.82 3.56
N SER A 63 6.63 21.62 2.52
CA SER A 63 5.87 22.87 2.59
C SER A 63 4.69 22.82 1.64
N THR A 64 3.58 23.42 2.02
CA THR A 64 2.37 23.51 1.19
C THR A 64 1.67 24.85 1.35
N ASP A 65 0.53 25.04 0.70
CA ASP A 65 -0.25 26.26 0.84
C ASP A 65 -0.89 26.36 2.22
N PRO A 66 -1.15 27.60 2.71
CA PRO A 66 -1.84 27.81 3.96
C PRO A 66 -3.20 27.08 4.03
N GLY A 67 -3.51 26.50 5.20
CA GLY A 67 -4.75 25.77 5.43
C GLY A 67 -4.72 24.29 4.96
N GLN A 68 -3.62 23.84 4.37
CA GLN A 68 -3.39 22.41 4.10
C GLN A 68 -2.46 21.81 5.16
N ILE A 69 -2.55 20.49 5.31
CA ILE A 69 -1.62 19.66 6.10
C ILE A 69 -0.82 18.82 5.11
N ALA A 70 0.51 18.91 5.16
CA ALA A 70 1.38 18.03 4.39
C ALA A 70 1.85 16.87 5.25
N VAL A 71 1.84 15.66 4.69
CA VAL A 71 2.22 14.42 5.38
C VAL A 71 3.22 13.64 4.52
N ALA A 72 4.32 13.23 5.14
CA ALA A 72 5.34 12.36 4.58
C ALA A 72 5.60 11.18 5.52
N PRO A 73 6.31 10.12 5.11
CA PRO A 73 6.75 9.07 6.04
C PRO A 73 7.55 9.64 7.20
N GLY A 74 7.58 8.91 8.30
CA GLY A 74 8.31 9.32 9.49
C GLY A 74 7.45 10.07 10.50
N TYR A 75 8.11 10.46 11.57
CA TYR A 75 7.50 11.14 12.71
C TYR A 75 7.66 12.64 12.55
N LEU A 76 6.60 13.39 12.84
CA LEU A 76 6.64 14.84 12.83
C LEU A 76 7.55 15.33 13.98
N GLU A 77 8.70 15.91 13.64
CA GLU A 77 9.64 16.48 14.60
C GLU A 77 9.45 17.98 14.80
N LYS A 78 9.08 18.68 13.73
CA LYS A 78 8.92 20.14 13.79
C LYS A 78 7.85 20.60 12.79
N GLU A 79 7.08 21.59 13.23
CA GLU A 79 6.16 22.35 12.41
C GLU A 79 6.45 23.86 12.62
N TRP A 80 6.49 24.64 11.54
CA TRP A 80 6.69 26.09 11.60
C TRP A 80 6.09 26.78 10.38
N VAL A 81 5.97 28.10 10.46
CA VAL A 81 5.58 28.95 9.33
C VAL A 81 6.78 29.80 8.92
N GLU A 82 7.08 29.88 7.65
CA GLU A 82 8.13 30.67 7.07
C GLU A 82 7.60 31.29 5.77
N ASP A 83 7.76 32.60 5.61
CA ASP A 83 7.24 33.37 4.48
C ASP A 83 5.74 33.12 4.19
N GLY A 84 4.94 32.97 5.25
CA GLY A 84 3.49 32.72 5.16
C GLY A 84 3.11 31.30 4.76
N ARG A 85 4.08 30.38 4.58
CA ARG A 85 3.85 28.99 4.24
C ARG A 85 4.11 28.07 5.42
N PRO A 86 3.25 27.09 5.71
CA PRO A 86 3.50 26.07 6.72
C PRO A 86 4.51 25.03 6.21
N HIS A 87 5.35 24.58 7.12
CA HIS A 87 6.40 23.59 6.92
C HIS A 87 6.31 22.49 7.96
N TRP A 88 6.60 21.26 7.57
CA TRP A 88 6.66 20.08 8.43
C TRP A 88 7.96 19.33 8.19
N LEU A 89 8.68 19.02 9.25
CA LEU A 89 9.85 18.16 9.24
C LEU A 89 9.45 16.76 9.70
N TYR A 90 9.59 15.80 8.81
CA TYR A 90 9.40 14.38 9.09
C TYR A 90 10.73 13.64 9.09
N VAL A 91 10.93 12.75 10.07
CA VAL A 91 12.14 11.94 10.20
C VAL A 91 11.78 10.51 10.58
N MET A 92 12.42 9.55 9.91
CA MET A 92 12.36 8.14 10.30
C MET A 92 13.47 7.84 11.30
N ASP A 93 13.20 7.01 12.30
CA ASP A 93 14.15 6.57 13.31
C ASP A 93 14.97 5.33 12.89
N HIS A 94 14.67 4.75 11.74
CA HIS A 94 15.41 3.66 11.10
C HIS A 94 15.26 3.74 9.58
N PRO A 95 16.16 3.08 8.81
CA PRO A 95 16.06 3.06 7.36
C PRO A 95 14.74 2.45 6.88
N ILE A 96 14.20 3.01 5.80
CA ILE A 96 13.00 2.52 5.11
C ILE A 96 13.30 2.22 3.66
N LEU A 97 12.49 1.37 3.03
CA LEU A 97 12.58 1.16 1.59
C LEU A 97 12.40 2.51 0.87
N ASN A 98 13.22 2.78 -0.15
CA ASN A 98 13.11 3.99 -0.98
C ASN A 98 11.83 3.96 -1.84
N PHE A 99 10.73 3.80 -1.16
CA PHE A 99 9.39 3.73 -1.73
C PHE A 99 8.44 4.46 -0.78
N PHE A 100 8.04 5.69 -1.15
CA PHE A 100 7.28 6.58 -0.29
C PHE A 100 6.42 7.59 -1.06
N SER A 101 5.54 8.25 -0.35
CA SER A 101 4.70 9.32 -0.89
C SER A 101 4.66 10.53 0.02
N VAL A 102 4.35 11.68 -0.57
CA VAL A 102 4.03 12.93 0.14
C VAL A 102 2.66 13.38 -0.34
N LEU A 103 1.75 13.65 0.60
CA LEU A 103 0.41 14.13 0.32
C LEU A 103 0.14 15.44 1.06
N SER A 104 -0.69 16.29 0.46
CA SER A 104 -1.12 17.52 1.07
C SER A 104 -2.55 17.83 0.69
N ALA A 105 -3.39 18.15 1.67
CA ALA A 105 -4.76 18.61 1.47
C ALA A 105 -5.31 19.32 2.73
N ARG A 106 -6.53 19.83 2.63
CA ARG A 106 -7.28 20.38 3.77
C ARG A 106 -7.94 19.25 4.54
N TYR A 107 -7.12 18.45 5.21
CA TYR A 107 -7.58 17.28 5.94
C TYR A 107 -8.28 17.62 7.25
N ALA A 108 -9.35 16.87 7.57
CA ALA A 108 -9.71 16.51 8.93
C ALA A 108 -8.95 15.24 9.33
N VAL A 109 -8.74 15.04 10.63
CA VAL A 109 -7.95 13.90 11.13
C VAL A 109 -8.71 13.17 12.23
N LYS A 110 -9.01 11.90 12.00
CA LYS A 110 -9.49 10.97 13.02
C LYS A 110 -8.30 10.29 13.68
N ARG A 111 -8.23 10.32 15.00
CA ARG A 111 -7.13 9.76 15.79
C ARG A 111 -7.60 8.66 16.71
N ASP A 112 -6.74 7.68 16.91
CA ASP A 112 -6.91 6.59 17.87
C ASP A 112 -5.54 6.01 18.23
N GLU A 113 -5.51 4.96 19.05
CA GLU A 113 -4.28 4.27 19.43
C GLU A 113 -4.52 2.77 19.54
N TRP A 114 -3.47 2.00 19.27
CA TRP A 114 -3.43 0.57 19.52
C TRP A 114 -2.04 0.18 20.07
N ASN A 115 -2.01 -0.33 21.32
CA ASN A 115 -0.78 -0.79 21.99
C ASN A 115 0.43 0.17 21.86
N GLY A 116 0.22 1.47 22.06
CA GLY A 116 1.25 2.50 21.94
C GLY A 116 1.53 2.94 20.49
N VAL A 117 0.87 2.36 19.49
CA VAL A 117 0.94 2.80 18.10
C VAL A 117 -0.14 3.85 17.84
N LYS A 118 0.27 5.06 17.45
CA LYS A 118 -0.65 6.14 17.06
C LYS A 118 -1.30 5.81 15.73
N LEU A 119 -2.63 5.89 15.68
CA LEU A 119 -3.42 5.65 14.46
C LEU A 119 -4.07 6.94 14.01
N GLU A 120 -3.87 7.30 12.74
CA GLU A 120 -4.45 8.52 12.19
C GLU A 120 -5.05 8.25 10.80
N ILE A 121 -6.25 8.77 10.57
CA ILE A 121 -6.89 8.79 9.26
C ILE A 121 -7.09 10.25 8.86
N TYR A 122 -6.33 10.68 7.86
CA TYR A 122 -6.44 11.99 7.22
C TYR A 122 -7.46 11.90 6.11
N HIS A 123 -8.55 12.66 6.21
CA HIS A 123 -9.70 12.52 5.32
C HIS A 123 -10.30 13.87 4.93
N HIS A 124 -11.04 13.89 3.83
CA HIS A 124 -11.86 15.04 3.50
C HIS A 124 -12.91 15.27 4.60
N PRO A 125 -13.14 16.50 5.08
CA PRO A 125 -14.01 16.76 6.23
C PRO A 125 -15.42 16.16 6.15
N THR A 126 -15.97 16.00 4.95
CA THR A 126 -17.31 15.43 4.73
C THR A 126 -17.33 13.92 4.54
N HIS A 127 -16.17 13.25 4.37
CA HIS A 127 -16.09 11.81 4.10
C HIS A 127 -15.91 11.03 5.39
N THR A 128 -16.98 10.86 6.15
CA THR A 128 -16.95 10.26 7.51
C THR A 128 -17.54 8.85 7.58
N TRP A 129 -18.20 8.36 6.53
CA TRP A 129 -19.02 7.14 6.58
C TRP A 129 -18.29 5.88 7.00
N ASN A 130 -17.06 5.68 6.55
CA ASN A 130 -16.29 4.45 6.75
C ASN A 130 -15.10 4.59 7.72
N LEU A 131 -14.93 5.75 8.37
CA LEU A 131 -13.78 6.00 9.25
C LEU A 131 -13.68 4.99 10.40
N ASP A 132 -14.80 4.61 11.01
CA ASP A 132 -14.82 3.61 12.09
C ASP A 132 -14.45 2.22 11.58
N ARG A 133 -14.92 1.85 10.38
CA ARG A 133 -14.58 0.59 9.74
C ARG A 133 -13.08 0.51 9.42
N MET A 134 -12.53 1.56 8.83
CA MET A 134 -11.11 1.65 8.50
C MET A 134 -10.25 1.62 9.76
N MET A 135 -10.63 2.37 10.80
CA MET A 135 -9.93 2.37 12.08
C MET A 135 -9.95 0.98 12.75
N ALA A 136 -11.08 0.30 12.71
CA ALA A 136 -11.20 -1.08 13.20
C ALA A 136 -10.33 -2.03 12.37
N GLY A 137 -10.31 -1.87 11.03
CA GLY A 137 -9.44 -2.62 10.13
C GLY A 137 -7.96 -2.44 10.44
N MET A 138 -7.52 -1.21 10.73
CA MET A 138 -6.14 -0.94 11.18
C MET A 138 -5.80 -1.70 12.46
N LYS A 139 -6.64 -1.58 13.49
CA LYS A 139 -6.41 -2.23 14.79
C LYS A 139 -6.38 -3.76 14.69
N ASP A 140 -7.36 -4.33 14.02
CA ASP A 140 -7.51 -5.78 13.89
C ASP A 140 -6.36 -6.38 13.03
N ALA A 141 -5.90 -5.66 12.00
CA ALA A 141 -4.77 -6.08 11.19
C ALA A 141 -3.45 -5.97 11.96
N LEU A 142 -3.21 -4.88 12.69
CA LEU A 142 -2.04 -4.73 13.56
C LEU A 142 -2.00 -5.85 14.61
N ALA A 143 -3.13 -6.16 15.23
CA ALA A 143 -3.24 -7.24 16.22
C ALA A 143 -2.96 -8.61 15.61
N TYR A 144 -3.53 -8.90 14.44
CA TYR A 144 -3.32 -10.17 13.75
C TYR A 144 -1.87 -10.34 13.30
N CYS A 145 -1.34 -9.36 12.58
CA CYS A 145 0.00 -9.44 12.00
C CYS A 145 1.08 -9.43 13.09
N SER A 146 0.93 -8.62 14.14
CA SER A 146 1.88 -8.62 15.26
C SER A 146 1.92 -9.96 15.99
N ALA A 147 0.78 -10.61 16.18
CA ALA A 147 0.71 -11.92 16.82
C ALA A 147 1.21 -13.07 15.93
N SER A 148 1.08 -12.94 14.61
CA SER A 148 1.38 -14.04 13.67
C SER A 148 2.76 -13.95 13.04
N PHE A 149 3.29 -12.74 12.84
CA PHE A 149 4.49 -12.50 12.04
C PHE A 149 5.58 -11.71 12.77
N GLY A 150 5.29 -11.21 13.97
CA GLY A 150 6.23 -10.42 14.77
C GLY A 150 5.78 -8.97 14.96
N PRO A 151 6.48 -8.19 15.78
CA PRO A 151 6.04 -6.86 16.18
C PRO A 151 5.94 -5.89 15.01
N TYR A 152 5.00 -4.94 15.12
CA TYR A 152 4.94 -3.80 14.22
C TYR A 152 6.18 -2.91 14.40
N GLN A 153 6.78 -2.52 13.29
CA GLN A 153 8.09 -1.84 13.31
C GLN A 153 8.00 -0.32 13.57
N HIS A 154 6.81 0.27 13.55
CA HIS A 154 6.66 1.73 13.68
C HIS A 154 5.81 2.11 14.90
N ARG A 155 5.96 3.37 15.36
CA ARG A 155 5.18 3.96 16.47
C ARG A 155 3.87 4.61 16.01
N GLN A 156 3.58 4.58 14.71
CA GLN A 156 2.36 5.13 14.10
C GLN A 156 1.98 4.37 12.84
N ALA A 157 0.69 4.45 12.47
CA ALA A 157 0.19 4.06 11.15
C ALA A 157 -0.84 5.11 10.70
N ARG A 158 -0.74 5.55 9.44
CA ARG A 158 -1.57 6.63 8.91
C ARG A 158 -2.21 6.22 7.59
N ILE A 159 -3.50 6.49 7.45
CA ILE A 159 -4.21 6.43 6.18
C ILE A 159 -4.44 7.87 5.71
N LEU A 160 -4.20 8.15 4.42
CA LEU A 160 -4.36 9.47 3.83
C LEU A 160 -5.26 9.38 2.61
N GLU A 161 -6.40 10.03 2.66
CA GLU A 161 -7.33 10.11 1.55
C GLU A 161 -6.75 10.91 0.37
N PHE A 162 -6.97 10.41 -0.84
CA PHE A 162 -6.79 11.17 -2.07
C PHE A 162 -8.00 11.01 -3.00
N PRO A 163 -8.28 12.01 -3.87
CA PRO A 163 -9.42 11.96 -4.78
C PRO A 163 -9.34 10.79 -5.76
N ARG A 164 -10.48 10.26 -6.18
CA ARG A 164 -10.59 9.06 -7.02
C ARG A 164 -10.21 9.26 -8.50
N TYR A 165 -9.26 10.12 -8.80
CA TYR A 165 -8.61 10.13 -10.11
C TYR A 165 -7.86 8.81 -10.37
N GLN A 166 -7.60 8.05 -9.31
CA GLN A 166 -7.14 6.67 -9.32
C GLN A 166 -7.91 5.84 -8.29
N GLY A 167 -8.11 4.54 -8.55
CA GLY A 167 -8.92 3.64 -7.73
C GLY A 167 -8.09 2.58 -7.00
N PHE A 168 -7.12 3.00 -6.17
CA PHE A 168 -6.26 2.08 -5.42
C PHE A 168 -5.98 2.61 -3.99
N ALA A 169 -5.43 1.74 -3.16
CA ALA A 169 -4.66 2.08 -1.98
C ALA A 169 -3.21 1.60 -2.17
N GLN A 170 -2.26 2.19 -1.46
CA GLN A 170 -0.85 1.81 -1.54
C GLN A 170 -0.20 1.96 -0.18
N SER A 171 0.39 0.88 0.30
CA SER A 171 1.16 0.92 1.54
C SER A 171 2.58 1.45 1.30
N PHE A 172 2.96 2.47 2.06
CA PHE A 172 4.32 2.95 2.25
C PHE A 172 4.70 2.84 3.72
N PRO A 173 5.98 2.93 4.10
CA PRO A 173 6.35 2.85 5.51
C PRO A 173 5.53 3.81 6.38
N ASN A 174 4.78 3.27 7.32
CA ASN A 174 3.84 3.92 8.24
C ASN A 174 2.81 4.89 7.63
N THR A 175 2.61 4.90 6.31
CA THR A 175 1.78 5.87 5.61
C THR A 175 1.10 5.20 4.42
N ILE A 176 -0.23 5.25 4.37
CA ILE A 176 -1.06 4.53 3.40
C ILE A 176 -1.96 5.52 2.65
N PRO A 177 -1.52 6.07 1.49
CA PRO A 177 -2.44 6.75 0.57
C PRO A 177 -3.60 5.85 0.15
N TYR A 178 -4.81 6.40 0.15
CA TYR A 178 -6.02 5.62 -0.01
C TYR A 178 -7.05 6.41 -0.83
N SER A 179 -7.48 5.87 -1.97
CA SER A 179 -8.48 6.53 -2.81
C SER A 179 -9.81 6.66 -2.07
N GLU A 180 -10.42 7.84 -2.17
CA GLU A 180 -11.75 8.10 -1.59
C GLU A 180 -12.77 7.05 -2.02
N GLY A 181 -12.73 6.64 -3.30
CA GLY A 181 -13.67 5.67 -3.87
C GLY A 181 -13.49 4.23 -3.38
N VAL A 182 -12.30 3.88 -2.90
CA VAL A 182 -11.99 2.54 -2.37
C VAL A 182 -12.43 2.41 -0.92
N GLY A 183 -12.26 3.46 -0.13
CA GLY A 183 -12.53 3.43 1.31
C GLY A 183 -13.62 4.40 1.76
N PHE A 184 -13.34 5.68 1.67
CA PHE A 184 -14.06 6.72 2.40
C PHE A 184 -15.53 6.88 1.98
N ILE A 185 -15.81 6.84 0.67
CA ILE A 185 -17.15 6.98 0.10
C ILE A 185 -17.72 5.67 -0.47
N ALA A 186 -17.01 4.56 -0.28
CA ALA A 186 -17.49 3.26 -0.70
C ALA A 186 -18.77 2.90 0.07
N ARG A 187 -19.79 2.45 -0.67
CA ARG A 187 -21.04 2.02 -0.05
C ARG A 187 -20.90 0.59 0.46
N VAL A 188 -21.18 0.39 1.74
CA VAL A 188 -21.26 -0.94 2.39
C VAL A 188 -22.67 -1.12 2.94
N ARG A 189 -23.30 -2.24 2.58
CA ARG A 189 -24.64 -2.63 3.08
C ARG A 189 -24.46 -3.83 4.00
N ASP A 190 -24.44 -3.59 5.29
CA ASP A 190 -24.18 -4.63 6.32
C ASP A 190 -25.22 -5.74 6.33
N ASP A 191 -26.45 -5.42 5.97
CA ASP A 191 -27.61 -6.31 5.88
C ASP A 191 -27.68 -7.09 4.54
N HIS A 192 -26.90 -6.69 3.55
CA HIS A 192 -26.97 -7.35 2.24
C HIS A 192 -26.12 -8.64 2.22
N PRO A 193 -26.70 -9.78 1.82
CA PRO A 193 -26.04 -11.08 1.95
C PRO A 193 -24.77 -11.24 1.09
N ASN A 194 -24.62 -10.47 0.01
CA ASN A 194 -23.49 -10.56 -0.91
C ASN A 194 -22.48 -9.43 -0.79
N ASP A 195 -22.72 -8.41 0.05
CA ASP A 195 -21.76 -7.32 0.21
C ASP A 195 -20.59 -7.75 1.09
N VAL A 196 -19.40 -7.35 0.70
CA VAL A 196 -18.18 -7.44 1.49
C VAL A 196 -17.90 -6.09 2.12
N ASP A 197 -17.39 -6.08 3.35
CA ASP A 197 -16.88 -4.85 3.98
C ASP A 197 -15.55 -4.46 3.34
N TYR A 198 -15.64 -3.86 2.16
CA TYR A 198 -14.51 -3.56 1.31
C TYR A 198 -13.53 -2.54 1.94
N PRO A 199 -14.01 -1.42 2.54
CA PRO A 199 -13.12 -0.47 3.23
C PRO A 199 -12.31 -1.13 4.37
N TYR A 200 -12.94 -1.98 5.17
CA TYR A 200 -12.25 -2.71 6.22
C TYR A 200 -11.24 -3.72 5.65
N TYR A 201 -11.65 -4.46 4.61
CA TYR A 201 -10.84 -5.50 3.97
C TYR A 201 -9.56 -4.93 3.34
N VAL A 202 -9.70 -3.89 2.52
CA VAL A 202 -8.54 -3.24 1.89
C VAL A 202 -7.66 -2.58 2.95
N THR A 203 -8.24 -1.98 4.00
CA THR A 203 -7.44 -1.45 5.10
C THR A 203 -6.59 -2.54 5.76
N ALA A 204 -7.16 -3.73 6.01
CA ALA A 204 -6.39 -4.84 6.57
C ALA A 204 -5.28 -5.32 5.62
N HIS A 205 -5.51 -5.32 4.32
CA HIS A 205 -4.51 -5.64 3.30
C HIS A 205 -3.35 -4.63 3.31
N GLU A 206 -3.64 -3.34 3.27
CA GLU A 206 -2.61 -2.30 3.24
C GLU A 206 -1.79 -2.25 4.54
N VAL A 207 -2.42 -2.51 5.69
CA VAL A 207 -1.69 -2.62 6.96
C VAL A 207 -0.79 -3.86 6.96
N ALA A 208 -1.22 -4.99 6.39
CA ALA A 208 -0.40 -6.20 6.32
C ALA A 208 0.86 -6.00 5.47
N HIS A 209 0.84 -5.12 4.48
CA HIS A 209 2.04 -4.72 3.74
C HIS A 209 3.13 -4.09 4.60
N GLN A 210 2.83 -3.60 5.79
CA GLN A 210 3.86 -3.13 6.73
C GLN A 210 4.81 -4.25 7.18
N TRP A 211 4.38 -5.52 7.05
CA TRP A 211 5.23 -6.73 7.16
C TRP A 211 5.65 -7.22 5.78
N TRP A 212 4.67 -7.44 4.89
CA TRP A 212 4.84 -8.04 3.56
C TRP A 212 5.04 -6.96 2.51
N ALA A 213 6.22 -6.56 2.27
CA ALA A 213 6.86 -5.58 1.40
C ALA A 213 7.77 -4.59 2.15
N HIS A 214 7.54 -4.34 3.46
CA HIS A 214 8.35 -3.37 4.21
C HIS A 214 9.27 -3.99 5.27
N GLN A 215 9.00 -5.20 5.75
CA GLN A 215 9.92 -6.00 6.55
C GLN A 215 10.50 -7.17 5.74
N VAL A 216 9.66 -7.83 4.94
CA VAL A 216 10.07 -8.89 4.02
C VAL A 216 9.84 -8.40 2.60
N VAL A 217 10.93 -8.14 1.89
CA VAL A 217 10.90 -7.62 0.51
C VAL A 217 11.32 -8.73 -0.45
N GLY A 218 10.55 -8.95 -1.52
CA GLY A 218 10.86 -9.92 -2.54
C GLY A 218 12.07 -9.48 -3.39
N ALA A 219 12.91 -10.43 -3.78
CA ALA A 219 13.96 -10.19 -4.77
C ALA A 219 13.35 -9.93 -6.16
N ASN A 220 14.10 -9.25 -7.06
CA ASN A 220 13.62 -8.92 -8.41
C ASN A 220 13.63 -10.13 -9.36
N VAL A 221 12.98 -11.20 -8.95
CA VAL A 221 12.87 -12.45 -9.71
C VAL A 221 11.43 -12.98 -9.69
N ARG A 222 11.11 -13.92 -10.57
CA ARG A 222 9.78 -14.54 -10.63
C ARG A 222 9.35 -15.05 -9.26
N GLY A 223 8.13 -14.74 -8.87
CA GLY A 223 7.55 -15.06 -7.57
C GLY A 223 7.69 -13.98 -6.50
N ALA A 224 8.37 -12.87 -6.75
CA ALA A 224 8.55 -11.76 -5.80
C ALA A 224 7.23 -11.26 -5.21
N THR A 225 6.18 -11.14 -6.03
CA THR A 225 4.87 -10.66 -5.61
C THR A 225 4.14 -11.58 -4.63
N MET A 226 4.57 -12.84 -4.48
CA MET A 226 4.05 -13.73 -3.47
C MET A 226 4.35 -13.21 -2.05
N THR A 227 5.56 -12.73 -1.82
CA THR A 227 6.02 -12.22 -0.51
C THR A 227 5.44 -10.85 -0.16
N SER A 228 4.78 -10.18 -1.07
CA SER A 228 4.07 -8.92 -0.81
C SER A 228 2.56 -9.11 -0.96
N GLU A 229 2.04 -9.11 -2.18
CA GLU A 229 0.61 -9.09 -2.47
C GLU A 229 -0.13 -10.34 -1.95
N SER A 230 0.43 -11.56 -2.22
CA SER A 230 -0.27 -12.78 -1.80
C SER A 230 -0.29 -12.95 -0.29
N MET A 231 0.80 -12.59 0.39
CA MET A 231 0.87 -12.68 1.85
C MET A 231 0.06 -11.59 2.55
N ALA A 232 0.03 -10.36 2.00
CA ALA A 232 -0.85 -9.30 2.51
C ALA A 232 -2.32 -9.67 2.32
N GLN A 233 -2.68 -10.23 1.17
CA GLN A 233 -4.02 -10.71 0.87
C GLN A 233 -4.44 -11.85 1.80
N TYR A 234 -3.55 -12.82 2.03
CA TYR A 234 -3.78 -13.89 3.01
C TYR A 234 -4.01 -13.33 4.42
N ALA A 235 -3.18 -12.39 4.87
CA ALA A 235 -3.34 -11.76 6.17
C ALA A 235 -4.69 -11.03 6.29
N ALA A 236 -5.09 -10.27 5.27
CA ALA A 236 -6.39 -9.61 5.22
C ALA A 236 -7.53 -10.63 5.34
N LEU A 237 -7.48 -11.74 4.60
CA LEU A 237 -8.48 -12.81 4.70
C LEU A 237 -8.54 -13.42 6.10
N MET A 238 -7.41 -13.57 6.78
CA MET A 238 -7.39 -14.08 8.17
C MET A 238 -7.96 -13.07 9.17
N VAL A 239 -7.72 -11.78 8.97
CA VAL A 239 -8.37 -10.69 9.73
C VAL A 239 -9.88 -10.74 9.54
N MET A 240 -10.36 -10.88 8.29
CA MET A 240 -11.79 -11.02 8.00
C MET A 240 -12.39 -12.26 8.67
N LYS A 241 -11.68 -13.40 8.64
CA LYS A 241 -12.10 -14.63 9.31
C LYS A 241 -12.25 -14.43 10.82
N ARG A 242 -11.33 -13.73 11.46
CA ARG A 242 -11.43 -13.40 12.90
C ARG A 242 -12.60 -12.49 13.21
N LYS A 243 -12.82 -11.48 12.37
CA LYS A 243 -13.88 -10.48 12.56
C LYS A 243 -15.28 -11.04 12.33
N TYR A 244 -15.47 -11.74 11.24
CA TYR A 244 -16.80 -12.11 10.74
C TYR A 244 -17.11 -13.60 10.83
N GLY A 245 -16.15 -14.42 11.19
CA GLY A 245 -16.28 -15.86 11.32
C GLY A 245 -16.16 -16.62 9.97
N PRO A 246 -16.09 -17.97 10.03
CA PRO A 246 -15.83 -18.81 8.86
C PRO A 246 -16.94 -18.77 7.82
N GLU A 247 -18.20 -18.56 8.20
CA GLU A 247 -19.31 -18.50 7.25
C GLU A 247 -19.24 -17.27 6.35
N ARG A 248 -18.90 -16.11 6.90
CA ARG A 248 -18.69 -14.92 6.08
C ARG A 248 -17.41 -14.99 5.26
N MET A 249 -16.40 -15.76 5.69
CA MET A 249 -15.17 -15.98 4.95
C MET A 249 -15.42 -16.52 3.54
N ARG A 250 -16.44 -17.38 3.34
CA ARG A 250 -16.80 -17.91 2.01
C ARG A 250 -17.13 -16.82 1.00
N ARG A 251 -17.67 -15.68 1.43
CA ARG A 251 -17.98 -14.55 0.54
C ARG A 251 -16.71 -13.87 0.06
N TYR A 252 -15.75 -13.68 0.95
CA TYR A 252 -14.46 -13.10 0.59
C TYR A 252 -13.68 -14.04 -0.34
N LEU A 253 -13.70 -15.33 -0.07
CA LEU A 253 -13.09 -16.32 -0.97
C LEU A 253 -13.77 -16.33 -2.34
N LYS A 254 -15.10 -16.21 -2.39
CA LYS A 254 -15.82 -16.08 -3.67
C LYS A 254 -15.45 -14.78 -4.38
N TYR A 255 -15.37 -13.68 -3.69
CA TYR A 255 -14.94 -12.38 -4.23
C TYR A 255 -13.53 -12.49 -4.85
N GLU A 256 -12.58 -13.10 -4.15
CA GLU A 256 -11.22 -13.31 -4.67
C GLU A 256 -11.20 -14.27 -5.87
N LEU A 257 -12.00 -15.34 -5.83
CA LEU A 257 -12.15 -16.26 -6.95
C LEU A 257 -12.71 -15.55 -8.19
N ASP A 258 -13.73 -14.73 -8.02
CA ASP A 258 -14.32 -13.97 -9.13
C ASP A 258 -13.30 -13.01 -9.76
N ARG A 259 -12.49 -12.32 -8.94
CA ARG A 259 -11.38 -11.46 -9.40
C ARG A 259 -10.31 -12.27 -10.16
N TYR A 260 -9.90 -13.41 -9.61
CA TYR A 260 -8.96 -14.31 -10.28
C TYR A 260 -9.49 -14.75 -11.65
N LEU A 261 -10.74 -15.21 -11.72
CA LEU A 261 -11.35 -15.66 -12.97
C LEU A 261 -11.46 -14.54 -14.01
N ILE A 262 -11.83 -13.32 -13.59
CA ILE A 262 -11.83 -12.13 -14.47
C ILE A 262 -10.43 -11.85 -15.01
N GLY A 263 -9.40 -11.89 -14.17
CA GLY A 263 -8.02 -11.73 -14.60
C GLY A 263 -7.57 -12.80 -15.60
N ARG A 264 -8.00 -14.06 -15.39
CA ARG A 264 -7.68 -15.18 -16.29
C ARG A 264 -8.29 -15.06 -17.69
N VAL A 265 -9.44 -14.43 -17.82
CA VAL A 265 -10.10 -14.23 -19.14
C VAL A 265 -9.22 -13.41 -20.10
N THR A 266 -8.46 -12.45 -19.57
CA THR A 266 -7.62 -11.55 -20.36
C THR A 266 -6.17 -12.02 -20.48
N GLU A 267 -5.73 -12.97 -19.63
CA GLU A 267 -4.37 -13.46 -19.60
C GLU A 267 -4.12 -14.50 -20.68
N ARG A 268 -3.13 -14.25 -21.54
CA ARG A 268 -2.74 -15.16 -22.63
C ARG A 268 -1.58 -16.09 -22.27
N LYS A 269 -0.83 -15.75 -21.22
CA LYS A 269 0.34 -16.55 -20.79
C LYS A 269 -0.11 -17.72 -19.93
N LYS A 270 0.59 -18.84 -20.10
CA LYS A 270 0.37 -20.01 -19.23
C LYS A 270 0.72 -19.66 -17.79
N GLU A 271 -0.15 -20.05 -16.88
CA GLU A 271 0.07 -19.95 -15.46
C GLU A 271 1.22 -20.89 -15.03
N LEU A 272 2.10 -20.38 -14.18
CA LEU A 272 3.21 -21.16 -13.62
C LEU A 272 2.90 -21.48 -12.15
N PRO A 273 3.37 -22.63 -11.64
CA PRO A 273 3.27 -22.93 -10.21
C PRO A 273 3.97 -21.87 -9.36
N LEU A 274 3.48 -21.67 -8.14
CA LEU A 274 4.09 -20.73 -7.17
C LEU A 274 5.45 -21.24 -6.65
N ALA A 275 5.68 -22.54 -6.72
CA ALA A 275 6.90 -23.19 -6.24
C ALA A 275 7.96 -23.37 -7.33
#